data_5809061fdcb69adad4167d485631fe92
#
_entry.id   5809061fdcb69adad4167d485631fe92
#
_cell.length_a   1.000
_cell.length_b   1.000
_cell.length_c   1.000
_cell.angle_alpha   90.00
_cell.angle_beta   90.00
_cell.angle_gamma   90.00
#
_symmetry.space_group_name_H-M   'P 1'
#
loop_
_entity.id
_entity.type
_entity.pdbx_description
1 polymer ?
#
loop_
_entity_poly.entity_id
_entity_poly.type
_entity_poly.pdbx_seq_one_letter_code
_entity_poly.pdbx_strand_id
1 'polypeptide(L)'
;TRTQSAFGAEYDSLADMVSFGAAPALVIYEWSLRGMGKLGWIAAFVYVAGAALRLARFNTMLEVGDKRWFQGMPSPSAAALVAGFVFIADDYAIAPADAKWWAWGVALFAGLIMVSNLKYYSFKTINLKKSVPFVAVLFFVVFLALLSYQPAVVLFGGFVLYAISGFAVSG
;
A
#
# COMPACT_ATOMS: atom_id res chain seq x y z
N THR A 1 -14.91 -16.89 18.63
CA THR A 1 -15.84 -16.12 19.48
C THR A 1 -16.18 -14.82 18.82
N ARG A 2 -17.45 -14.64 18.47
CA ARG A 2 -18.03 -13.52 17.72
C ARG A 2 -18.23 -12.26 18.59
N THR A 3 -17.21 -11.81 19.27
CA THR A 3 -17.30 -10.62 20.11
C THR A 3 -16.33 -9.55 19.67
N GLN A 4 -16.52 -9.07 18.43
CA GLN A 4 -15.96 -7.76 18.10
C GLN A 4 -16.88 -6.70 18.70
N SER A 5 -16.41 -6.04 19.74
CA SER A 5 -17.09 -4.86 20.28
C SER A 5 -16.98 -3.70 19.24
N ALA A 6 -17.97 -2.80 19.24
CA ALA A 6 -17.91 -1.57 18.43
C ALA A 6 -16.62 -0.78 18.70
N PHE A 7 -16.17 -0.76 19.94
CA PHE A 7 -14.89 -0.16 20.34
C PHE A 7 -13.70 -0.82 19.64
N GLY A 8 -13.67 -2.15 19.55
CA GLY A 8 -12.58 -2.88 18.89
C GLY A 8 -12.49 -2.58 17.40
N ALA A 9 -13.62 -2.45 16.71
CA ALA A 9 -13.67 -2.08 15.30
C ALA A 9 -13.17 -0.66 15.04
N GLU A 10 -13.55 0.30 15.87
CA GLU A 10 -13.06 1.68 15.79
C GLU A 10 -11.57 1.78 16.11
N TYR A 11 -11.12 1.06 17.13
CA TYR A 11 -9.69 0.99 17.48
C TYR A 11 -8.85 0.40 16.34
N ASP A 12 -9.33 -0.64 15.68
CA ASP A 12 -8.67 -1.26 14.53
C ASP A 12 -8.52 -0.23 13.38
N SER A 13 -9.58 0.51 13.06
CA SER A 13 -9.56 1.57 12.06
C SER A 13 -8.55 2.68 12.39
N LEU A 14 -8.48 3.10 13.67
CA LEU A 14 -7.51 4.09 14.11
C LEU A 14 -6.08 3.55 14.04
N ALA A 15 -5.86 2.30 14.41
CA ALA A 15 -4.55 1.65 14.31
C ALA A 15 -4.09 1.55 12.85
N ASP A 16 -4.98 1.19 11.94
CA ASP A 16 -4.70 1.17 10.50
C ASP A 16 -4.37 2.57 9.96
N MET A 17 -5.08 3.60 10.41
CA MET A 17 -4.82 4.98 10.01
C MET A 17 -3.42 5.44 10.43
N VAL A 18 -3.00 5.10 11.63
CA VAL A 18 -1.65 5.43 12.12
C VAL A 18 -0.59 4.62 11.39
N SER A 19 -0.76 3.31 11.28
CA SER A 19 0.26 2.38 10.73
C SER A 19 0.44 2.54 9.22
N PHE A 20 -0.63 2.76 8.47
CA PHE A 20 -0.62 2.77 7.00
C PHE A 20 -0.92 4.14 6.39
N GLY A 21 -1.33 5.10 7.17
CA GLY A 21 -1.55 6.47 6.75
C GLY A 21 -0.46 7.42 7.28
N ALA A 22 -0.45 7.67 8.57
CA ALA A 22 0.45 8.65 9.18
C ALA A 22 1.92 8.23 9.14
N ALA A 23 2.25 6.99 9.49
CA ALA A 23 3.63 6.51 9.56
C ALA A 23 4.35 6.54 8.19
N PRO A 24 3.81 6.00 7.10
CA PRO A 24 4.45 6.09 5.78
C PRO A 24 4.60 7.54 5.30
N ALA A 25 3.62 8.39 5.55
CA ALA A 25 3.67 9.81 5.21
C ALA A 25 4.82 10.52 5.95
N LEU A 26 4.97 10.26 7.23
CA LEU A 26 6.06 10.82 8.03
C LEU A 26 7.42 10.30 7.57
N VAL A 27 7.54 9.02 7.28
CA VAL A 27 8.80 8.42 6.80
C VAL A 27 9.27 9.09 5.51
N ILE A 28 8.41 9.18 4.50
CA ILE A 28 8.81 9.78 3.21
C ILE A 28 8.99 11.29 3.33
N TYR A 29 8.22 11.96 4.18
CA TYR A 29 8.37 13.38 4.44
C TYR A 29 9.72 13.71 5.10
N GLU A 30 10.06 13.05 6.18
CA GLU A 30 11.33 13.26 6.89
C GLU A 30 12.53 12.81 6.06
N TRP A 31 12.38 11.75 5.27
CA TRP A 31 13.46 11.24 4.43
C TRP A 31 13.81 12.21 3.29
N SER A 32 12.83 12.81 2.62
CA SER A 32 13.08 13.59 1.39
C SER A 32 12.20 14.83 1.23
N LEU A 33 10.89 14.75 1.53
CA LEU A 33 9.94 15.81 1.18
C LEU A 33 10.08 17.06 2.02
N ARG A 34 10.68 16.99 3.18
CA ARG A 34 10.91 18.12 4.07
C ARG A 34 11.68 19.24 3.39
N GLY A 35 12.66 18.90 2.54
CA GLY A 35 13.44 19.86 1.75
C GLY A 35 12.66 20.58 0.68
N MET A 36 11.45 20.12 0.31
CA MET A 36 10.60 20.74 -0.70
C MET A 36 9.64 21.82 -0.14
N GLY A 37 9.64 22.04 1.16
CA GLY A 37 8.77 23.00 1.81
C GLY A 37 7.28 22.65 1.65
N LYS A 38 6.47 23.60 1.17
CA LYS A 38 5.02 23.42 1.03
C LYS A 38 4.62 22.29 0.08
N LEU A 39 5.37 22.07 -0.99
CA LEU A 39 5.10 20.99 -1.95
C LEU A 39 5.23 19.61 -1.31
N GLY A 40 6.28 19.40 -0.51
CA GLY A 40 6.48 18.16 0.23
C GLY A 40 5.39 17.90 1.25
N TRP A 41 4.97 18.95 1.96
CA TRP A 41 3.87 18.87 2.92
C TRP A 41 2.54 18.51 2.26
N ILE A 42 2.25 19.09 1.08
CA ILE A 42 1.05 18.77 0.31
C ILE A 42 1.02 17.31 -0.10
N ALA A 43 2.14 16.74 -0.56
CA ALA A 43 2.21 15.34 -0.95
C ALA A 43 1.95 14.41 0.25
N ALA A 44 2.58 14.67 1.38
CA ALA A 44 2.34 13.92 2.61
C ALA A 44 0.88 14.03 3.09
N PHE A 45 0.31 15.22 3.03
CA PHE A 45 -1.08 15.46 3.39
C PHE A 45 -2.05 14.71 2.47
N VAL A 46 -1.85 14.74 1.16
CA VAL A 46 -2.68 14.01 0.19
C VAL A 46 -2.65 12.51 0.48
N TYR A 47 -1.49 11.98 0.82
CA TYR A 47 -1.37 10.57 1.20
C TYR A 47 -2.18 10.24 2.45
N VAL A 48 -2.04 11.01 3.51
CA VAL A 48 -2.78 10.81 4.78
C VAL A 48 -4.29 10.95 4.56
N ALA A 49 -4.70 12.01 3.84
CA ALA A 49 -6.12 12.24 3.51
C ALA A 49 -6.68 11.09 2.66
N GLY A 50 -5.92 10.60 1.69
CA GLY A 50 -6.29 9.43 0.88
C GLY A 50 -6.50 8.18 1.72
N ALA A 51 -5.62 7.93 2.68
CA ALA A 51 -5.76 6.81 3.62
C ALA A 51 -7.03 6.95 4.49
N ALA A 52 -7.28 8.14 5.01
CA ALA A 52 -8.47 8.42 5.84
C ALA A 52 -9.77 8.24 5.06
N LEU A 53 -9.85 8.81 3.87
CA LEU A 53 -11.03 8.69 3.00
C LEU A 53 -11.27 7.24 2.57
N ARG A 54 -10.20 6.52 2.28
CA ARG A 54 -10.31 5.09 1.94
C ARG A 54 -10.84 4.28 3.11
N LEU A 55 -10.34 4.48 4.32
CA LEU A 55 -10.82 3.79 5.52
C LEU A 55 -12.30 4.10 5.80
N ALA A 56 -12.70 5.35 5.67
CA ALA A 56 -14.09 5.75 5.82
C ALA A 56 -15.00 5.04 4.79
N ARG A 57 -14.58 5.01 3.53
CA ARG A 57 -15.29 4.30 2.47
C ARG A 57 -15.38 2.80 2.76
N PHE A 58 -14.30 2.18 3.19
CA PHE A 58 -14.27 0.76 3.51
C PHE A 58 -15.26 0.43 4.63
N ASN A 59 -15.29 1.20 5.70
CA ASN A 59 -16.20 1.00 6.83
C ASN A 59 -17.67 1.13 6.42
N THR A 60 -17.99 2.08 5.52
CA THR A 60 -19.37 2.25 5.03
C THR A 60 -19.78 1.17 4.03
N MET A 61 -18.86 0.56 3.30
CA MET A 61 -19.13 -0.46 2.29
C MET A 61 -19.11 -1.91 2.82
N LEU A 62 -18.68 -2.14 4.07
CA LEU A 62 -18.68 -3.48 4.68
C LEU A 62 -20.06 -4.12 4.75
N GLU A 63 -21.13 -3.32 4.75
CA GLU A 63 -22.52 -3.78 4.86
C GLU A 63 -23.15 -4.16 3.50
N VAL A 64 -22.61 -3.70 2.37
CA VAL A 64 -23.31 -3.73 1.06
C VAL A 64 -22.48 -4.29 -0.10
N GLY A 65 -21.19 -4.54 0.03
CA GLY A 65 -20.28 -4.75 -1.10
C GLY A 65 -19.93 -6.20 -1.44
N ASP A 66 -19.60 -6.45 -2.73
CA ASP A 66 -18.91 -7.66 -3.18
C ASP A 66 -17.49 -7.70 -2.60
N LYS A 67 -17.21 -8.73 -1.79
CA LYS A 67 -15.95 -8.89 -1.06
C LYS A 67 -14.75 -9.28 -1.93
N ARG A 68 -14.95 -9.55 -3.21
CA ARG A 68 -13.89 -9.99 -4.12
C ARG A 68 -13.04 -8.85 -4.66
N TRP A 69 -13.59 -7.66 -4.73
CA TRP A 69 -12.93 -6.50 -5.30
C TRP A 69 -12.89 -5.34 -4.34
N PHE A 70 -11.69 -4.79 -4.14
CA PHE A 70 -11.53 -3.53 -3.44
C PHE A 70 -11.67 -2.35 -4.41
N GLN A 71 -12.38 -1.33 -4.02
CA GLN A 71 -12.33 -0.03 -4.68
C GLN A 71 -11.17 0.78 -4.11
N GLY A 72 -10.23 1.14 -4.97
CA GLY A 72 -8.98 1.76 -4.58
C GLY A 72 -7.95 0.78 -4.01
N MET A 73 -6.69 1.19 -4.05
CA MET A 73 -5.59 0.38 -3.54
C MET A 73 -5.70 0.19 -2.03
N PRO A 74 -5.52 -1.03 -1.48
CA PRO A 74 -5.50 -1.24 -0.03
C PRO A 74 -4.44 -0.40 0.67
N SER A 75 -4.74 0.14 1.87
CA SER A 75 -3.81 0.97 2.63
C SER A 75 -2.47 0.28 2.94
N PRO A 76 -2.43 -1.02 3.33
CA PRO A 76 -1.17 -1.71 3.51
C PRO A 76 -0.31 -1.77 2.25
N SER A 77 -0.93 -1.95 1.08
CA SER A 77 -0.22 -1.97 -0.20
C SER A 77 0.32 -0.59 -0.59
N ALA A 78 -0.44 0.46 -0.35
CA ALA A 78 0.02 1.84 -0.56
C ALA A 78 1.17 2.20 0.40
N ALA A 79 1.06 1.81 1.67
CA ALA A 79 2.13 1.97 2.65
C ALA A 79 3.40 1.22 2.25
N ALA A 80 3.26 0.01 1.74
CA ALA A 80 4.37 -0.78 1.23
C ALA A 80 5.01 -0.16 -0.02
N LEU A 81 4.22 0.47 -0.88
CA LEU A 81 4.73 1.21 -2.05
C LEU A 81 5.60 2.39 -1.61
N VAL A 82 5.13 3.20 -0.67
CA VAL A 82 5.85 4.37 -0.16
C VAL A 82 7.10 3.95 0.63
N ALA A 83 6.94 3.05 1.59
CA ALA A 83 8.06 2.56 2.41
C ALA A 83 9.08 1.78 1.56
N GLY A 84 8.62 0.99 0.61
CA GLY A 84 9.46 0.26 -0.33
C GLY A 84 10.28 1.18 -1.23
N PHE A 85 9.71 2.31 -1.65
CA PHE A 85 10.44 3.33 -2.39
C PHE A 85 11.60 3.91 -1.56
N VAL A 86 11.32 4.29 -0.32
CA VAL A 86 12.37 4.78 0.60
C VAL A 86 13.44 3.72 0.84
N PHE A 87 13.01 2.48 1.06
CA PHE A 87 13.93 1.37 1.30
C PHE A 87 14.85 1.09 0.10
N ILE A 88 14.30 1.04 -1.12
CA ILE A 88 15.11 0.81 -2.32
C ILE A 88 16.05 1.98 -2.61
N ALA A 89 15.62 3.21 -2.39
CA ALA A 89 16.44 4.38 -2.57
C ALA A 89 17.61 4.41 -1.57
N ASP A 90 17.37 4.01 -0.33
CA ASP A 90 18.40 3.90 0.69
C ASP A 90 19.39 2.76 0.39
N ASP A 91 18.89 1.60 -0.04
CA ASP A 91 19.69 0.43 -0.40
C ASP A 91 20.66 0.72 -1.57
N TYR A 92 20.22 1.52 -2.54
CA TYR A 92 21.06 1.98 -3.65
C TYR A 92 21.83 3.27 -3.35
N ALA A 93 21.85 3.73 -2.11
CA ALA A 93 22.54 4.93 -1.66
C ALA A 93 22.17 6.18 -2.48
N ILE A 94 20.91 6.29 -2.90
CA ILE A 94 20.38 7.46 -3.60
C ILE A 94 20.18 8.58 -2.57
N ALA A 95 20.80 9.75 -2.83
CA ALA A 95 20.63 10.89 -1.94
C ALA A 95 19.16 11.34 -1.88
N PRO A 96 18.61 11.60 -0.68
CA PRO A 96 17.23 12.06 -0.55
C PRO A 96 16.92 13.33 -1.36
N ALA A 97 17.89 14.24 -1.47
CA ALA A 97 17.74 15.46 -2.28
C ALA A 97 17.58 15.18 -3.79
N ASP A 98 18.23 14.13 -4.30
CA ASP A 98 18.13 13.75 -5.72
C ASP A 98 16.83 13.01 -6.02
N ALA A 99 16.28 12.30 -5.02
CA ALA A 99 15.06 11.53 -5.14
C ALA A 99 13.79 12.31 -4.76
N LYS A 100 13.89 13.58 -4.38
CA LYS A 100 12.76 14.36 -3.85
C LYS A 100 11.54 14.41 -4.79
N TRP A 101 11.76 14.58 -6.09
CA TRP A 101 10.69 14.62 -7.09
C TRP A 101 10.03 13.24 -7.27
N TRP A 102 10.81 12.18 -7.24
CA TRP A 102 10.31 10.82 -7.27
C TRP A 102 9.52 10.47 -6.00
N ALA A 103 10.04 10.86 -4.84
CA ALA A 103 9.35 10.70 -3.56
C ALA A 103 8.01 11.46 -3.54
N TRP A 104 8.00 12.68 -4.04
CA TRP A 104 6.80 13.49 -4.19
C TRP A 104 5.76 12.82 -5.10
N GLY A 105 6.20 12.36 -6.27
CA GLY A 105 5.34 11.62 -7.21
C GLY A 105 4.77 10.34 -6.63
N VAL A 106 5.59 9.54 -5.94
CA VAL A 106 5.15 8.28 -5.29
C VAL A 106 4.12 8.55 -4.19
N ALA A 107 4.34 9.55 -3.34
CA ALA A 107 3.42 9.90 -2.27
C ALA A 107 2.06 10.38 -2.81
N LEU A 108 2.06 11.25 -3.82
CA LEU A 108 0.83 11.70 -4.48
C LEU A 108 0.11 10.56 -5.20
N PHE A 109 0.83 9.74 -5.95
CA PHE A 109 0.27 8.60 -6.66
C PHE A 109 -0.38 7.61 -5.69
N ALA A 110 0.31 7.24 -4.61
CA ALA A 110 -0.23 6.33 -3.60
C ALA A 110 -1.49 6.90 -2.93
N GLY A 111 -1.48 8.19 -2.59
CA GLY A 111 -2.65 8.87 -2.00
C GLY A 111 -3.85 8.91 -2.94
N LEU A 112 -3.64 9.27 -4.20
CA LEU A 112 -4.70 9.35 -5.20
C LEU A 112 -5.26 7.98 -5.58
N ILE A 113 -4.40 6.98 -5.72
CA ILE A 113 -4.81 5.62 -6.08
C ILE A 113 -5.63 4.94 -4.98
N MET A 114 -5.38 5.28 -3.71
CA MET A 114 -6.19 4.80 -2.59
C MET A 114 -7.63 5.29 -2.66
N VAL A 115 -7.85 6.51 -3.16
CA VAL A 115 -9.18 7.13 -3.27
C VAL A 115 -9.87 6.79 -4.60
N SER A 116 -9.12 6.33 -5.59
CA SER A 116 -9.64 6.01 -6.92
C SER A 116 -10.71 4.93 -6.89
N ASN A 117 -11.53 4.89 -7.94
CA ASN A 117 -12.54 3.84 -8.13
C ASN A 117 -11.99 2.60 -8.87
N LEU A 118 -10.68 2.49 -8.99
CA LEU A 118 -10.05 1.34 -9.60
C LEU A 118 -10.33 0.06 -8.79
N LYS A 119 -10.61 -1.02 -9.49
CA LYS A 119 -10.88 -2.31 -8.86
C LYS A 119 -9.58 -3.07 -8.63
N TYR A 120 -9.36 -3.48 -7.41
CA TYR A 120 -8.22 -4.32 -7.04
C TYR A 120 -8.70 -5.69 -6.58
N TYR A 121 -8.01 -6.74 -7.01
CA TYR A 121 -8.31 -8.10 -6.59
C TYR A 121 -7.98 -8.29 -5.11
N SER A 122 -8.96 -8.80 -4.35
CA SER A 122 -8.78 -9.15 -2.95
C SER A 122 -8.32 -10.59 -2.82
N PHE A 123 -7.14 -10.81 -2.25
CA PHE A 123 -6.62 -12.16 -1.98
C PHE A 123 -7.37 -12.91 -0.86
N LYS A 124 -8.30 -12.24 -0.16
CA LYS A 124 -9.10 -12.85 0.91
C LYS A 124 -10.02 -13.98 0.44
N THR A 125 -10.32 -14.04 -0.86
CA THR A 125 -11.21 -15.06 -1.45
C THR A 125 -10.47 -16.28 -1.97
N ILE A 126 -9.15 -16.34 -1.85
CA ILE A 126 -8.36 -17.49 -2.26
C ILE A 126 -8.65 -18.65 -1.31
N ASN A 127 -9.33 -19.67 -1.84
CA ASN A 127 -9.69 -20.85 -1.08
C ASN A 127 -8.50 -21.83 -1.06
N LEU A 128 -7.70 -21.79 -0.01
CA LEU A 128 -6.54 -22.65 0.18
C LEU A 128 -6.90 -24.13 0.41
N LYS A 129 -8.19 -24.48 0.44
CA LYS A 129 -8.66 -25.87 0.63
C LYS A 129 -8.58 -26.74 -0.62
N LYS A 130 -8.37 -26.18 -1.81
CA LYS A 130 -8.05 -26.95 -3.01
C LYS A 130 -6.54 -27.21 -3.02
N SER A 131 -6.17 -28.45 -3.28
CA SER A 131 -4.78 -28.89 -3.40
C SER A 131 -3.91 -27.85 -4.09
N VAL A 132 -2.90 -27.33 -3.38
CA VAL A 132 -1.95 -26.39 -3.93
C VAL A 132 -1.18 -27.10 -5.04
N PRO A 133 -1.25 -26.68 -6.30
CA PRO A 133 -0.50 -27.35 -7.36
C PRO A 133 1.01 -27.25 -7.09
N PHE A 134 1.75 -28.30 -7.36
CA PHE A 134 3.21 -28.33 -7.16
C PHE A 134 3.93 -27.11 -7.77
N VAL A 135 3.43 -26.65 -8.91
CA VAL A 135 3.94 -25.46 -9.60
C VAL A 135 3.82 -24.20 -8.72
N ALA A 136 2.73 -24.05 -7.96
CA ALA A 136 2.57 -22.90 -7.06
C ALA A 136 3.58 -22.94 -5.90
N VAL A 137 3.88 -24.13 -5.38
CA VAL A 137 4.94 -24.31 -4.37
C VAL A 137 6.31 -23.93 -4.92
N LEU A 138 6.60 -24.34 -6.16
CA LEU A 138 7.85 -24.02 -6.83
C LEU A 138 7.99 -22.50 -7.02
N PHE A 139 6.94 -21.81 -7.51
CA PHE A 139 6.93 -20.35 -7.63
C PHE A 139 7.13 -19.66 -6.28
N PHE A 140 6.52 -20.17 -5.24
CA PHE A 140 6.68 -19.62 -3.88
C PHE A 140 8.12 -19.74 -3.39
N VAL A 141 8.75 -20.88 -3.59
CA VAL A 141 10.17 -21.11 -3.22
C VAL A 141 11.10 -20.20 -4.01
N VAL A 142 10.89 -20.06 -5.33
CA VAL A 142 11.67 -19.15 -6.18
C VAL A 142 11.47 -17.69 -5.71
N PHE A 143 10.24 -17.29 -5.39
CA PHE A 143 9.95 -15.96 -4.85
C PHE A 143 10.70 -15.70 -3.54
N LEU A 144 10.70 -16.66 -2.60
CA LEU A 144 11.43 -16.55 -1.35
C LEU A 144 12.95 -16.45 -1.58
N ALA A 145 13.48 -17.19 -2.53
CA ALA A 145 14.90 -17.13 -2.89
C ALA A 145 15.28 -15.75 -3.46
N LEU A 146 14.45 -15.20 -4.34
CA LEU A 146 14.64 -13.84 -4.88
C LEU A 146 14.51 -12.78 -3.79
N LEU A 147 13.54 -12.95 -2.89
CA LEU A 147 13.35 -12.05 -1.75
C LEU A 147 14.57 -12.06 -0.81
N SER A 148 15.19 -13.21 -0.60
CA SER A 148 16.40 -13.33 0.22
C SER A 148 17.62 -12.66 -0.42
N TYR A 149 17.66 -12.63 -1.76
CA TYR A 149 18.78 -12.04 -2.50
C TYR A 149 18.69 -10.50 -2.56
N GLN A 150 17.53 -9.97 -2.92
CA GLN A 150 17.31 -8.52 -2.99
C GLN A 150 15.90 -8.15 -2.50
N PRO A 151 15.70 -8.05 -1.19
CA PRO A 151 14.37 -7.83 -0.62
C PRO A 151 13.74 -6.50 -1.03
N ALA A 152 14.52 -5.42 -1.11
CA ALA A 152 14.02 -4.10 -1.47
C ALA A 152 13.42 -4.08 -2.88
N VAL A 153 14.16 -4.59 -3.86
CA VAL A 153 13.73 -4.60 -5.28
C VAL A 153 12.52 -5.50 -5.47
N VAL A 154 12.53 -6.70 -4.89
CA VAL A 154 11.45 -7.68 -5.05
C VAL A 154 10.15 -7.17 -4.42
N LEU A 155 10.20 -6.65 -3.22
CA LEU A 155 9.03 -6.12 -2.53
C LEU A 155 8.47 -4.88 -3.23
N PHE A 156 9.31 -3.91 -3.56
CA PHE A 156 8.88 -2.71 -4.25
C PHE A 156 8.32 -3.01 -5.64
N GLY A 157 9.01 -3.85 -6.41
CA GLY A 157 8.56 -4.28 -7.74
C GLY A 157 7.21 -5.00 -7.69
N GLY A 158 7.01 -5.89 -6.71
CA GLY A 158 5.75 -6.59 -6.50
C GLY A 158 4.58 -5.64 -6.20
N PHE A 159 4.79 -4.64 -5.34
CA PHE A 159 3.76 -3.65 -5.02
C PHE A 159 3.50 -2.67 -6.17
N VAL A 160 4.49 -2.30 -6.95
CA VAL A 160 4.32 -1.50 -8.18
C VAL A 160 3.48 -2.26 -9.21
N LEU A 161 3.76 -3.54 -9.43
CA LEU A 161 2.97 -4.40 -10.32
C LEU A 161 1.52 -4.53 -9.83
N TYR A 162 1.31 -4.66 -8.53
CA TYR A 162 -0.03 -4.68 -7.96
C TYR A 162 -0.77 -3.35 -8.18
N ALA A 163 -0.10 -2.22 -8.00
CA ALA A 163 -0.68 -0.90 -8.28
C ALA A 163 -1.10 -0.75 -9.75
N ILE A 164 -0.27 -1.20 -10.68
CA ILE A 164 -0.55 -1.16 -12.12
C ILE A 164 -1.69 -2.13 -12.48
N SER A 165 -1.82 -3.26 -11.80
CA SER A 165 -2.88 -4.24 -12.07
C SER A 165 -4.29 -3.65 -11.91
N GLY A 166 -4.46 -2.67 -11.01
CA GLY A 166 -5.72 -1.97 -10.84
C GLY A 166 -6.18 -1.22 -12.09
N PHE A 167 -5.24 -0.66 -12.84
CA PHE A 167 -5.55 0.00 -14.13
C PHE A 167 -5.94 -1.02 -15.21
N ALA A 168 -5.26 -2.17 -15.26
CA ALA A 168 -5.55 -3.22 -16.24
C ALA A 168 -6.91 -3.88 -16.00
N VAL A 169 -7.34 -4.02 -14.75
CA VAL A 169 -8.63 -4.64 -14.38
C VAL A 169 -9.81 -3.66 -14.55
N SER A 170 -9.54 -2.36 -14.42
CA SER A 170 -10.59 -1.32 -14.49
C SER A 170 -10.86 -0.82 -15.92
N GLY A 171 -9.96 -1.11 -16.87
CA GLY A 171 -10.17 -0.88 -18.30
C GLY A 171 -10.95 -2.00 -18.93
#